data_e83e261e2733300edc20c60af6f62c71
#
_entry.id   e83e261e2733300edc20c60af6f62c71
#
_cell.length_a   1.000
_cell.length_b   1.000
_cell.length_c   1.000
_cell.angle_alpha   90.00
_cell.angle_beta   90.00
_cell.angle_gamma   90.00
#
_symmetry.space_group_name_H-M   'P 1'
#
loop_
_entity.id
_entity.type
_entity.pdbx_description
1 polymer ?
#
loop_
_entity_poly.entity_id
_entity_poly.type
_entity_poly.pdbx_seq_one_letter_code
_entity_poly.pdbx_strand_id
1 'polypeptide(L)'
;MPAENPSYMQQHMCAEILRKYMMILKANGEAVDLDGLLYLCNMDIQTLEKTAMQKLPQDEVRNILASFLQNNNLYLQVRADVNAFAGHLESRIWRRKKNLDEASDVSMTEAVKHRAILTVRVPSNVGVLNYLATEIRSMIDDGLEFLLVLDSVMVANSTMNKEILRQYSLPISTVITCDSIAGIFDDENDKLNSLGKMENTIIMNTPNLNVAEVYSRALGQYMRQFTTTHTGSHREAFRIMGGYDTSRDMHEELFYRVTPQEFSQLGDGAVLISRSNGGTTVKTKHVNL
;
A
#
# COMPACT_ATOMS: atom_id res chain seq x y z
N MET A 1 -19.60 -22.18 -7.14
CA MET A 1 -18.69 -21.74 -6.09
C MET A 1 -17.34 -21.49 -6.75
N PRO A 2 -16.72 -20.32 -6.66
CA PRO A 2 -15.37 -20.14 -7.18
C PRO A 2 -14.43 -21.08 -6.38
N ALA A 3 -13.58 -21.81 -7.09
CA ALA A 3 -12.58 -22.67 -6.47
C ALA A 3 -11.71 -21.81 -5.54
N GLU A 4 -11.77 -22.08 -4.25
CA GLU A 4 -10.95 -21.39 -3.26
C GLU A 4 -9.47 -21.58 -3.62
N ASN A 5 -8.78 -20.46 -3.74
CA ASN A 5 -7.34 -20.46 -4.04
C ASN A 5 -6.62 -21.28 -2.94
N PRO A 6 -5.89 -22.35 -3.28
CA PRO A 6 -5.22 -23.20 -2.29
C PRO A 6 -4.31 -22.43 -1.32
N SER A 7 -3.72 -21.35 -1.78
CA SER A 7 -2.90 -20.42 -0.98
C SER A 7 -3.71 -19.70 0.10
N TYR A 8 -4.96 -19.34 -0.18
CA TYR A 8 -5.83 -18.67 0.80
C TYR A 8 -6.24 -19.63 1.93
N MET A 9 -6.56 -20.87 1.57
CA MET A 9 -6.91 -21.91 2.54
C MET A 9 -5.74 -22.23 3.49
N GLN A 10 -4.53 -22.33 2.94
CA GLN A 10 -3.32 -22.55 3.73
C GLN A 10 -3.03 -21.40 4.69
N GLN A 11 -3.15 -20.15 4.24
CA GLN A 11 -2.97 -18.96 5.07
C GLN A 11 -4.00 -18.92 6.22
N HIS A 12 -5.26 -19.25 5.93
CA HIS A 12 -6.31 -19.29 6.94
C HIS A 12 -6.01 -20.35 8.01
N MET A 13 -5.55 -21.53 7.62
CA MET A 13 -5.21 -22.59 8.55
C MET A 13 -3.98 -22.25 9.40
N CYS A 14 -2.98 -21.58 8.84
CA CYS A 14 -1.83 -21.06 9.60
C CYS A 14 -2.28 -20.01 10.64
N ALA A 15 -3.17 -19.10 10.26
CA ALA A 15 -3.73 -18.11 11.16
C ALA A 15 -4.53 -18.77 12.32
N GLU A 16 -5.26 -19.85 12.04
CA GLU A 16 -5.96 -20.62 13.08
C GLU A 16 -5.00 -21.28 14.09
N ILE A 17 -3.86 -21.80 13.63
CA ILE A 17 -2.83 -22.36 14.51
C ILE A 17 -2.24 -21.26 15.41
N LEU A 18 -1.90 -20.09 14.83
CA LEU A 18 -1.41 -18.96 15.60
C LEU A 18 -2.44 -18.48 16.64
N ARG A 19 -3.70 -18.39 16.25
CA ARG A 19 -4.79 -17.99 17.15
C ARG A 19 -4.90 -18.91 18.37
N LYS A 20 -4.68 -20.22 18.17
CA LYS A 20 -4.69 -21.20 19.28
C LYS A 20 -3.50 -21.01 20.23
N TYR A 21 -2.32 -20.68 19.73
CA TYR A 21 -1.20 -20.28 20.59
C TYR A 21 -1.53 -19.02 21.41
N MET A 22 -2.11 -18.01 20.78
CA MET A 22 -2.52 -16.78 21.46
C MET A 22 -3.58 -17.03 22.53
N MET A 23 -4.49 -18.00 22.31
CA MET A 23 -5.47 -18.40 23.31
C MET A 23 -4.80 -19.00 24.55
N ILE A 24 -3.79 -19.85 24.37
CA ILE A 24 -3.03 -20.45 25.48
C ILE A 24 -2.31 -19.37 26.28
N LEU A 25 -1.61 -18.42 25.61
CA LEU A 25 -0.94 -17.29 26.29
C LEU A 25 -1.93 -16.47 27.10
N LYS A 26 -3.04 -16.06 26.46
CA LYS A 26 -4.07 -15.25 27.10
C LYS A 26 -4.70 -15.94 28.31
N ALA A 27 -4.97 -17.26 28.22
CA ALA A 27 -5.53 -18.02 29.31
C ALA A 27 -4.56 -18.11 30.50
N ASN A 28 -3.26 -18.21 30.23
CA ASN A 28 -2.23 -18.22 31.27
C ASN A 28 -1.92 -16.85 31.86
N GLY A 29 -2.52 -15.77 31.31
CA GLY A 29 -2.26 -14.39 31.74
C GLY A 29 -0.90 -13.87 31.26
N GLU A 30 -0.31 -14.51 30.26
CA GLU A 30 0.94 -14.10 29.63
C GLU A 30 0.69 -13.07 28.52
N ALA A 31 1.71 -12.26 28.23
CA ALA A 31 1.63 -11.31 27.14
C ALA A 31 1.49 -12.05 25.80
N VAL A 32 0.55 -11.58 24.98
CA VAL A 32 0.38 -12.10 23.61
C VAL A 32 1.33 -11.33 22.71
N ASP A 33 2.60 -11.65 22.82
CA ASP A 33 3.69 -11.05 22.06
C ASP A 33 4.53 -12.11 21.33
N LEU A 34 5.57 -11.69 20.63
CA LEU A 34 6.44 -12.57 19.88
C LEU A 34 7.23 -13.53 20.80
N ASP A 35 7.64 -13.06 21.97
CA ASP A 35 8.41 -13.87 22.94
C ASP A 35 7.55 -15.01 23.49
N GLY A 36 6.31 -14.69 23.86
CA GLY A 36 5.35 -15.70 24.28
C GLY A 36 5.03 -16.71 23.18
N LEU A 37 4.85 -16.25 21.93
CA LEU A 37 4.65 -17.14 20.80
C LEU A 37 5.88 -18.03 20.55
N LEU A 38 7.09 -17.47 20.58
CA LEU A 38 8.33 -18.24 20.43
C LEU A 38 8.47 -19.29 21.53
N TYR A 39 8.17 -18.90 22.78
CA TYR A 39 8.23 -19.81 23.90
C TYR A 39 7.29 -21.01 23.67
N LEU A 40 6.02 -20.79 23.30
CA LEU A 40 5.08 -21.87 23.03
C LEU A 40 5.44 -22.66 21.76
N CYS A 41 5.88 -21.98 20.70
CA CYS A 41 6.28 -22.66 19.45
C CYS A 41 7.49 -23.57 19.62
N ASN A 42 8.36 -23.33 20.59
CA ASN A 42 9.55 -24.15 20.85
C ASN A 42 9.31 -25.25 21.88
N MET A 43 8.14 -25.31 22.50
CA MET A 43 7.77 -26.43 23.37
C MET A 43 7.52 -27.71 22.57
N ASP A 44 7.80 -28.85 23.20
CA ASP A 44 7.26 -30.11 22.74
C ASP A 44 5.76 -30.20 23.05
N ILE A 45 5.07 -31.11 22.36
CA ILE A 45 3.60 -31.18 22.42
C ILE A 45 3.10 -31.57 23.84
N GLN A 46 3.88 -32.35 24.59
CA GLN A 46 3.50 -32.77 25.93
C GLN A 46 3.63 -31.63 26.94
N THR A 47 4.68 -30.83 26.82
CA THR A 47 4.88 -29.61 27.62
C THR A 47 3.85 -28.57 27.30
N LEU A 48 3.53 -28.40 26.00
CA LEU A 48 2.47 -27.46 25.55
C LEU A 48 1.10 -27.90 26.12
N GLU A 49 0.77 -29.21 26.13
CA GLU A 49 -0.44 -29.74 26.72
C GLU A 49 -0.53 -29.36 28.21
N LYS A 50 0.53 -29.65 28.97
CA LYS A 50 0.59 -29.34 30.39
C LYS A 50 0.41 -27.84 30.66
N THR A 51 1.06 -26.99 29.86
CA THR A 51 0.95 -25.55 29.98
C THR A 51 -0.48 -25.08 29.69
N ALA A 52 -1.11 -25.61 28.63
CA ALA A 52 -2.48 -25.26 28.28
C ALA A 52 -3.48 -25.74 29.36
N MET A 53 -3.29 -26.94 29.93
CA MET A 53 -4.15 -27.50 30.97
C MET A 53 -4.14 -26.73 32.30
N GLN A 54 -3.18 -25.85 32.51
CA GLN A 54 -3.13 -25.06 33.76
C GLN A 54 -4.32 -24.11 33.90
N LYS A 55 -4.85 -23.59 32.78
CA LYS A 55 -5.88 -22.55 32.79
C LYS A 55 -7.04 -22.80 31.84
N LEU A 56 -6.87 -23.66 30.83
CA LEU A 56 -7.93 -24.00 29.88
C LEU A 56 -8.66 -25.29 30.28
N PRO A 57 -9.96 -25.41 29.97
CA PRO A 57 -10.72 -26.64 30.14
C PRO A 57 -10.10 -27.80 29.33
N GLN A 58 -10.15 -29.01 29.87
CA GLN A 58 -9.53 -30.20 29.26
C GLN A 58 -10.04 -30.45 27.83
N ASP A 59 -11.33 -30.24 27.57
CA ASP A 59 -11.92 -30.45 26.24
C ASP A 59 -11.40 -29.41 25.23
N GLU A 60 -11.17 -28.19 25.66
CA GLU A 60 -10.60 -27.14 24.80
C GLU A 60 -9.14 -27.44 24.47
N VAL A 61 -8.36 -27.87 25.43
CA VAL A 61 -6.97 -28.30 25.21
C VAL A 61 -6.91 -29.50 24.24
N ARG A 62 -7.78 -30.46 24.39
CA ARG A 62 -7.88 -31.61 23.46
C ARG A 62 -8.20 -31.14 22.03
N ASN A 63 -9.11 -30.21 21.86
CA ASN A 63 -9.48 -29.65 20.56
C ASN A 63 -8.31 -28.88 19.91
N ILE A 64 -7.57 -28.13 20.71
CA ILE A 64 -6.36 -27.42 20.24
C ILE A 64 -5.32 -28.42 19.74
N LEU A 65 -4.96 -29.39 20.56
CA LEU A 65 -3.94 -30.38 20.25
C LEU A 65 -4.36 -31.30 19.08
N ALA A 66 -5.61 -31.72 19.03
CA ALA A 66 -6.14 -32.49 17.91
C ALA A 66 -5.98 -31.73 16.59
N SER A 67 -6.22 -30.41 16.58
CA SER A 67 -6.05 -29.61 15.37
C SER A 67 -4.59 -29.49 14.95
N PHE A 68 -3.65 -29.41 15.89
CA PHE A 68 -2.21 -29.39 15.59
C PHE A 68 -1.76 -30.71 14.98
N LEU A 69 -2.22 -31.82 15.53
CA LEU A 69 -1.91 -33.14 15.04
C LEU A 69 -2.53 -33.46 13.68
N GLN A 70 -3.80 -33.06 13.47
CA GLN A 70 -4.47 -33.19 12.17
C GLN A 70 -3.80 -32.39 11.05
N ASN A 71 -3.22 -31.25 11.38
CA ASN A 71 -2.55 -30.35 10.45
C ASN A 71 -1.03 -30.27 10.72
N ASN A 72 -0.39 -31.37 11.01
CA ASN A 72 0.99 -31.44 11.51
C ASN A 72 1.99 -30.69 10.59
N ASN A 73 1.84 -30.80 9.27
CA ASN A 73 2.72 -30.10 8.34
C ASN A 73 2.59 -28.56 8.46
N LEU A 74 1.37 -28.05 8.59
CA LEU A 74 1.11 -26.61 8.79
C LEU A 74 1.54 -26.16 10.17
N TYR A 75 1.34 -26.99 11.18
CA TYR A 75 1.83 -26.74 12.54
C TYR A 75 3.34 -26.57 12.57
N LEU A 76 4.10 -27.47 11.89
CA LEU A 76 5.54 -27.37 11.78
C LEU A 76 5.98 -26.15 10.96
N GLN A 77 5.25 -25.83 9.91
CA GLN A 77 5.49 -24.62 9.11
C GLN A 77 5.31 -23.37 9.94
N VAL A 78 4.21 -23.21 10.68
CA VAL A 78 3.97 -22.05 11.55
C VAL A 78 5.09 -21.89 12.57
N ARG A 79 5.55 -22.99 13.19
CA ARG A 79 6.70 -22.97 14.09
C ARG A 79 7.98 -22.45 13.41
N ALA A 80 8.25 -22.93 12.21
CA ALA A 80 9.40 -22.51 11.42
C ALA A 80 9.30 -21.02 11.03
N ASP A 81 8.11 -20.57 10.61
CA ASP A 81 7.86 -19.19 10.21
C ASP A 81 7.99 -18.22 11.39
N VAL A 82 7.45 -18.57 12.56
CA VAL A 82 7.60 -17.76 13.77
C VAL A 82 9.07 -17.66 14.21
N ASN A 83 9.81 -18.78 14.18
CA ASN A 83 11.23 -18.77 14.51
C ASN A 83 12.06 -17.98 13.48
N ALA A 84 11.76 -18.12 12.18
CA ALA A 84 12.43 -17.36 11.13
C ALA A 84 12.16 -15.85 11.26
N PHE A 85 10.91 -15.48 11.54
CA PHE A 85 10.52 -14.10 11.77
C PHE A 85 11.26 -13.50 12.97
N ALA A 86 11.29 -14.21 14.08
CA ALA A 86 12.04 -13.80 15.26
C ALA A 86 13.55 -13.66 14.99
N GLY A 87 14.14 -14.63 14.28
CA GLY A 87 15.55 -14.56 13.89
C GLY A 87 15.88 -13.33 13.03
N HIS A 88 14.96 -12.94 12.16
CA HIS A 88 15.10 -11.70 11.38
C HIS A 88 15.00 -10.43 12.25
N LEU A 89 14.14 -10.43 13.24
CA LEU A 89 14.04 -9.32 14.20
C LEU A 89 15.25 -9.27 15.14
N GLU A 90 15.70 -10.40 15.67
CA GLU A 90 16.84 -10.50 16.57
C GLU A 90 18.13 -9.93 15.96
N SER A 91 18.33 -10.10 14.66
CA SER A 91 19.57 -9.70 14.01
C SER A 91 19.79 -8.18 14.01
N ARG A 92 18.76 -7.34 14.14
CA ARG A 92 18.86 -5.88 13.99
C ARG A 92 18.18 -5.02 15.04
N ILE A 93 17.01 -5.42 15.54
CA ILE A 93 16.22 -4.60 16.46
C ILE A 93 16.36 -5.11 17.90
N TRP A 94 16.34 -6.40 18.08
CA TRP A 94 16.35 -7.06 19.38
C TRP A 94 17.70 -7.01 20.09
N ARG A 95 18.83 -7.04 19.34
CA ARG A 95 20.17 -6.84 19.94
C ARG A 95 20.34 -5.47 20.57
N ARG A 96 19.65 -4.44 20.07
CA ARG A 96 19.64 -3.12 20.68
C ARG A 96 18.83 -3.08 21.96
N LYS A 97 17.74 -3.86 22.05
CA LYS A 97 16.89 -3.89 23.25
C LYS A 97 17.60 -4.57 24.43
N LYS A 98 18.38 -5.61 24.19
CA LYS A 98 19.18 -6.28 25.24
C LYS A 98 20.31 -5.45 25.82
N ASN A 99 20.78 -4.43 25.11
CA ASN A 99 21.86 -3.54 25.52
C ASN A 99 21.38 -2.15 25.97
N LEU A 100 20.12 -1.86 25.88
CA LEU A 100 19.48 -0.65 26.37
C LEU A 100 18.71 -1.04 27.62
N ASP A 101 19.41 -1.02 28.77
CA ASP A 101 18.74 -1.05 30.06
C ASP A 101 17.62 -0.01 30.05
N GLU A 102 16.39 -0.47 30.25
CA GLU A 102 15.20 0.33 30.59
C GLU A 102 14.74 1.42 29.59
N ALA A 103 15.12 1.37 28.33
CA ALA A 103 14.44 2.20 27.35
C ALA A 103 12.98 1.69 27.23
N SER A 104 12.06 2.48 27.75
CA SER A 104 10.64 2.26 27.64
C SER A 104 10.25 1.86 26.24
N ASP A 105 9.51 0.77 26.10
CA ASP A 105 8.94 0.36 24.81
C ASP A 105 8.11 1.53 24.26
N VAL A 106 8.55 2.12 23.18
CA VAL A 106 7.78 3.16 22.50
C VAL A 106 6.73 2.46 21.65
N SER A 107 5.54 2.31 22.16
CA SER A 107 4.40 1.87 21.40
C SER A 107 3.98 2.98 20.42
N MET A 108 3.69 2.64 19.16
CA MET A 108 3.14 3.60 18.19
C MET A 108 1.82 4.18 18.70
N THR A 109 0.98 3.35 19.29
CA THR A 109 -0.28 3.75 19.90
C THR A 109 -0.09 4.79 21.00
N GLU A 110 0.88 4.59 21.90
CA GLU A 110 1.19 5.56 22.96
C GLU A 110 1.76 6.86 22.39
N ALA A 111 2.63 6.79 21.38
CA ALA A 111 3.14 7.98 20.71
C ALA A 111 2.00 8.82 20.11
N VAL A 112 1.03 8.18 19.46
CA VAL A 112 -0.15 8.87 18.89
C VAL A 112 -1.02 9.48 19.98
N LYS A 113 -1.32 8.74 21.05
CA LYS A 113 -2.10 9.25 22.21
C LYS A 113 -1.46 10.46 22.88
N HIS A 114 -0.13 10.47 22.94
CA HIS A 114 0.63 11.59 23.51
C HIS A 114 0.93 12.70 22.48
N ARG A 115 0.40 12.61 21.24
CA ARG A 115 0.65 13.55 20.15
C ARG A 115 2.15 13.75 19.87
N ALA A 116 2.92 12.68 20.01
CA ALA A 116 4.35 12.67 19.78
C ALA A 116 4.65 12.43 18.27
N ILE A 117 5.82 12.90 17.85
CA ILE A 117 6.36 12.54 16.53
C ILE A 117 7.18 11.27 16.70
N LEU A 118 6.76 10.20 16.01
CA LEU A 118 7.47 8.93 15.97
C LEU A 118 8.06 8.72 14.57
N THR A 119 9.36 8.58 14.49
CA THR A 119 10.04 8.21 13.24
C THR A 119 10.51 6.77 13.33
N VAL A 120 10.00 5.94 12.40
CA VAL A 120 10.35 4.52 12.33
C VAL A 120 11.12 4.27 11.05
N ARG A 121 12.39 3.87 11.17
CA ARG A 121 13.17 3.41 10.02
C ARG A 121 12.94 1.93 9.80
N VAL A 122 12.25 1.60 8.72
CA VAL A 122 11.86 0.23 8.41
C VAL A 122 12.88 -0.41 7.48
N PRO A 123 13.45 -1.56 7.83
CA PRO A 123 14.23 -2.36 6.88
C PRO A 123 13.30 -2.93 5.81
N SER A 124 13.84 -3.26 4.63
CA SER A 124 13.10 -3.87 3.51
C SER A 124 12.68 -5.32 3.81
N ASN A 125 12.11 -5.57 4.97
CA ASN A 125 11.64 -6.88 5.41
C ASN A 125 10.13 -6.89 5.39
N VAL A 126 9.55 -7.75 4.56
CA VAL A 126 8.10 -7.88 4.36
C VAL A 126 7.35 -8.17 5.67
N GLY A 127 7.93 -8.99 6.55
CA GLY A 127 7.29 -9.32 7.82
C GLY A 127 7.18 -8.11 8.76
N VAL A 128 8.23 -7.30 8.86
CA VAL A 128 8.21 -6.07 9.67
C VAL A 128 7.23 -5.06 9.10
N LEU A 129 7.19 -4.93 7.77
CA LEU A 129 6.26 -4.03 7.10
C LEU A 129 4.81 -4.44 7.33
N ASN A 130 4.50 -5.75 7.26
CA ASN A 130 3.16 -6.25 7.54
C ASN A 130 2.75 -6.06 9.01
N TYR A 131 3.67 -6.23 9.94
CA TYR A 131 3.42 -5.95 11.35
C TYR A 131 3.06 -4.48 11.57
N LEU A 132 3.87 -3.55 11.04
CA LEU A 132 3.59 -2.12 11.13
C LEU A 132 2.25 -1.74 10.48
N ALA A 133 1.92 -2.34 9.34
CA ALA A 133 0.64 -2.13 8.69
C ALA A 133 -0.54 -2.57 9.57
N THR A 134 -0.39 -3.71 10.25
CA THR A 134 -1.42 -4.22 11.15
C THR A 134 -1.59 -3.29 12.36
N GLU A 135 -0.49 -2.78 12.92
CA GLU A 135 -0.52 -1.86 14.05
C GLU A 135 -1.15 -0.51 13.65
N ILE A 136 -0.78 0.03 12.47
CA ILE A 136 -1.42 1.24 11.92
C ILE A 136 -2.93 1.02 11.75
N ARG A 137 -3.33 -0.12 11.20
CA ARG A 137 -4.76 -0.46 11.03
C ARG A 137 -5.47 -0.54 12.37
N SER A 138 -4.88 -1.20 13.36
CA SER A 138 -5.46 -1.27 14.72
C SER A 138 -5.66 0.12 15.33
N MET A 139 -4.70 1.03 15.18
CA MET A 139 -4.85 2.41 15.66
C MET A 139 -6.00 3.15 14.96
N ILE A 140 -6.19 2.91 13.66
CA ILE A 140 -7.30 3.48 12.89
C ILE A 140 -8.65 2.91 13.36
N ASP A 141 -8.72 1.59 13.54
CA ASP A 141 -9.92 0.90 14.03
C ASP A 141 -10.29 1.34 15.45
N ASP A 142 -9.30 1.70 16.26
CA ASP A 142 -9.47 2.29 17.59
C ASP A 142 -9.87 3.79 17.54
N GLY A 143 -10.03 4.37 16.36
CA GLY A 143 -10.45 5.76 16.17
C GLY A 143 -9.39 6.80 16.50
N LEU A 144 -8.12 6.45 16.48
CA LEU A 144 -7.02 7.38 16.71
C LEU A 144 -6.77 8.25 15.49
N GLU A 145 -6.64 9.56 15.70
CA GLU A 145 -6.33 10.53 14.67
C GLU A 145 -4.82 10.83 14.63
N PHE A 146 -4.20 10.67 13.47
CA PHE A 146 -2.77 10.95 13.27
C PHE A 146 -2.45 11.26 11.82
N LEU A 147 -1.27 11.84 11.58
CA LEU A 147 -0.69 11.99 10.26
C LEU A 147 0.29 10.84 10.00
N LEU A 148 0.00 10.03 8.99
CA LEU A 148 0.89 8.99 8.51
C LEU A 148 1.76 9.53 7.38
N VAL A 149 3.07 9.54 7.57
CA VAL A 149 4.03 9.89 6.51
C VAL A 149 4.80 8.63 6.12
N LEU A 150 4.63 8.21 4.88
CA LEU A 150 5.36 7.11 4.27
C LEU A 150 6.39 7.69 3.31
N ASP A 151 7.63 7.78 3.77
CA ASP A 151 8.72 8.34 2.99
C ASP A 151 9.49 7.29 2.20
N SER A 152 9.87 7.64 0.98
CA SER A 152 10.69 6.80 0.09
C SER A 152 10.13 5.38 -0.08
N VAL A 153 8.82 5.29 -0.34
CA VAL A 153 8.16 4.02 -0.55
C VAL A 153 8.72 3.37 -1.81
N MET A 154 9.71 2.54 -1.59
CA MET A 154 10.24 1.66 -2.64
C MET A 154 9.58 0.30 -2.51
N VAL A 155 8.99 -0.15 -3.54
CA VAL A 155 8.35 -1.37 -3.48
C VAL A 155 8.21 -2.30 -4.50
N ALA A 156 9.05 -3.12 -4.73
CA ALA A 156 8.70 -4.43 -5.26
C ALA A 156 8.04 -5.27 -4.13
N ASN A 157 6.77 -5.57 -4.26
CA ASN A 157 6.11 -6.69 -3.56
C ASN A 157 5.82 -6.62 -2.05
N SER A 158 5.73 -5.49 -1.39
CA SER A 158 5.22 -5.54 -0.03
C SER A 158 3.68 -5.52 -0.01
N THR A 159 3.10 -6.54 0.58
CA THR A 159 1.65 -6.63 0.87
C THR A 159 1.16 -5.41 1.63
N MET A 160 2.00 -4.82 2.48
CA MET A 160 1.74 -3.62 3.24
C MET A 160 1.40 -2.42 2.36
N ASN A 161 2.21 -2.14 1.35
CA ASN A 161 1.98 -0.98 0.50
C ASN A 161 0.70 -1.15 -0.30
N LYS A 162 0.45 -2.37 -0.79
CA LYS A 162 -0.80 -2.67 -1.49
C LYS A 162 -2.01 -2.52 -0.55
N GLU A 163 -1.91 -2.93 0.69
CA GLU A 163 -3.03 -2.82 1.64
C GLU A 163 -3.22 -1.40 2.16
N ILE A 164 -2.18 -0.73 2.62
CA ILE A 164 -2.29 0.66 3.10
C ILE A 164 -2.69 1.58 1.94
N LEU A 165 -2.05 1.42 0.77
CA LEU A 165 -2.32 2.27 -0.38
C LEU A 165 -3.62 1.91 -1.12
N ARG A 166 -4.17 0.71 -0.99
CA ARG A 166 -5.51 0.36 -1.48
C ARG A 166 -6.64 0.89 -0.61
N GLN A 167 -6.38 1.14 0.67
CA GLN A 167 -7.39 1.59 1.62
C GLN A 167 -7.38 3.11 1.80
N TYR A 168 -7.49 3.85 0.68
CA TYR A 168 -7.49 5.32 0.67
C TYR A 168 -8.72 5.99 1.32
N SER A 169 -9.63 5.22 1.88
CA SER A 169 -10.72 5.73 2.70
C SER A 169 -10.39 5.72 4.19
N LEU A 170 -9.11 5.68 4.53
CA LEU A 170 -8.69 5.77 5.93
C LEU A 170 -9.06 7.14 6.50
N PRO A 171 -9.64 7.19 7.71
CA PRO A 171 -10.01 8.45 8.36
C PRO A 171 -8.80 9.22 8.92
N ILE A 172 -7.63 9.03 8.31
CA ILE A 172 -6.37 9.69 8.70
C ILE A 172 -5.77 10.43 7.51
N SER A 173 -5.04 11.50 7.80
CA SER A 173 -4.24 12.19 6.79
C SER A 173 -2.99 11.38 6.45
N THR A 174 -2.76 11.16 5.16
CA THR A 174 -1.61 10.37 4.70
C THR A 174 -0.80 11.15 3.68
N VAL A 175 0.52 11.18 3.87
CA VAL A 175 1.49 11.71 2.90
C VAL A 175 2.37 10.57 2.44
N ILE A 176 2.53 10.44 1.14
CA ILE A 176 3.34 9.38 0.53
C ILE A 176 4.34 10.01 -0.41
N THR A 177 5.63 9.70 -0.23
CA THR A 177 6.68 10.03 -1.18
C THR A 177 7.22 8.76 -1.84
N CYS A 178 7.44 8.79 -3.13
CA CYS A 178 8.00 7.68 -3.89
C CYS A 178 8.73 8.18 -5.13
N ASP A 179 9.68 7.42 -5.62
CA ASP A 179 10.39 7.75 -6.85
C ASP A 179 9.48 7.60 -8.07
N SER A 180 8.57 6.64 -8.04
CA SER A 180 7.63 6.40 -9.12
C SER A 180 6.44 5.57 -8.65
N ILE A 181 5.25 5.93 -9.11
CA ILE A 181 4.03 5.14 -8.88
C ILE A 181 4.15 3.74 -9.49
N ALA A 182 4.93 3.58 -10.55
CA ALA A 182 5.19 2.29 -11.17
C ALA A 182 5.97 1.33 -10.26
N GLY A 183 6.78 1.86 -9.34
CA GLY A 183 7.49 1.06 -8.34
C GLY A 183 6.61 0.60 -7.17
N ILE A 184 5.44 1.20 -6.98
CA ILE A 184 4.54 0.87 -5.87
C ILE A 184 3.52 -0.20 -6.27
N PHE A 185 3.01 -0.14 -7.49
CA PHE A 185 1.98 -1.06 -7.99
C PHE A 185 2.42 -1.70 -9.29
N ASP A 186 2.20 -2.99 -9.43
CA ASP A 186 2.43 -3.72 -10.68
C ASP A 186 1.25 -3.53 -11.64
N ASP A 187 0.02 -3.54 -11.11
CA ASP A 187 -1.20 -3.42 -11.88
C ASP A 187 -1.49 -1.97 -12.27
N GLU A 188 -1.88 -1.73 -13.52
CA GLU A 188 -2.15 -0.39 -14.05
C GLU A 188 -3.40 0.23 -13.47
N ASN A 189 -4.43 -0.57 -13.19
CA ASN A 189 -5.65 -0.08 -12.58
C ASN A 189 -5.39 0.35 -11.13
N ASP A 190 -4.54 -0.37 -10.40
CA ASP A 190 -4.13 0.01 -9.05
C ASP A 190 -3.38 1.36 -9.07
N LYS A 191 -2.51 1.60 -10.07
CA LYS A 191 -1.82 2.90 -10.28
C LYS A 191 -2.81 4.03 -10.52
N LEU A 192 -3.71 3.85 -11.47
CA LEU A 192 -4.70 4.87 -11.84
C LEU A 192 -5.68 5.14 -10.70
N ASN A 193 -6.19 4.10 -10.06
CA ASN A 193 -7.11 4.21 -8.92
C ASN A 193 -6.46 4.95 -7.75
N SER A 194 -5.19 4.67 -7.49
CA SER A 194 -4.44 5.31 -6.42
C SER A 194 -4.28 6.80 -6.68
N LEU A 195 -3.80 7.16 -7.87
CA LEU A 195 -3.68 8.56 -8.27
C LEU A 195 -5.03 9.29 -8.29
N GLY A 196 -6.10 8.58 -8.69
CA GLY A 196 -7.46 9.12 -8.71
C GLY A 196 -8.03 9.46 -7.35
N LYS A 197 -7.62 8.74 -6.31
CA LYS A 197 -8.11 8.91 -4.93
C LYS A 197 -7.31 9.93 -4.11
N MET A 198 -6.08 10.25 -4.51
CA MET A 198 -5.28 11.27 -3.82
C MET A 198 -5.86 12.65 -4.03
N GLU A 199 -6.12 13.36 -2.94
CA GLU A 199 -6.63 14.73 -2.99
C GLU A 199 -5.62 15.67 -3.62
N ASN A 200 -4.37 15.57 -3.21
CA ASN A 200 -3.27 16.34 -3.75
C ASN A 200 -2.15 15.41 -4.24
N THR A 201 -1.65 15.66 -5.44
CA THR A 201 -0.54 14.90 -6.03
C THR A 201 0.47 15.88 -6.61
N ILE A 202 1.74 15.72 -6.23
CA ILE A 202 2.85 16.48 -6.79
C ILE A 202 3.69 15.51 -7.61
N ILE A 203 3.81 15.77 -8.91
CA ILE A 203 4.59 14.96 -9.83
C ILE A 203 5.76 15.80 -10.31
N MET A 204 6.95 15.33 -10.04
CA MET A 204 8.21 15.94 -10.51
C MET A 204 8.60 15.36 -11.87
N ASN A 205 9.77 15.78 -12.36
CA ASN A 205 10.30 15.30 -13.64
C ASN A 205 10.30 13.78 -13.72
N THR A 206 9.70 13.24 -14.80
CA THR A 206 9.52 11.81 -14.98
C THR A 206 10.08 11.40 -16.35
N PRO A 207 11.38 11.07 -16.43
CA PRO A 207 12.05 10.80 -17.70
C PRO A 207 11.53 9.52 -18.38
N ASN A 208 10.92 8.60 -17.64
CA ASN A 208 10.33 7.38 -18.18
C ASN A 208 8.95 7.67 -18.78
N LEU A 209 8.85 7.64 -20.11
CA LEU A 209 7.61 7.92 -20.85
C LEU A 209 6.44 7.00 -20.49
N ASN A 210 6.70 5.72 -20.17
CA ASN A 210 5.63 4.80 -19.77
C ASN A 210 5.01 5.21 -18.43
N VAL A 211 5.83 5.68 -17.49
CA VAL A 211 5.35 6.21 -16.21
C VAL A 211 4.63 7.54 -16.40
N ALA A 212 5.17 8.40 -17.25
CA ALA A 212 4.56 9.69 -17.61
C ALA A 212 3.18 9.50 -18.25
N GLU A 213 3.00 8.43 -19.06
CA GLU A 213 1.70 8.08 -19.64
C GLU A 213 0.67 7.69 -18.57
N VAL A 214 1.06 6.94 -17.54
CA VAL A 214 0.17 6.63 -16.40
C VAL A 214 -0.31 7.93 -15.74
N TYR A 215 0.57 8.87 -15.50
CA TYR A 215 0.20 10.18 -14.95
C TYR A 215 -0.73 10.97 -15.89
N SER A 216 -0.43 11.00 -17.18
CA SER A 216 -1.28 11.67 -18.18
C SER A 216 -2.70 11.07 -18.22
N ARG A 217 -2.82 9.75 -18.16
CA ARG A 217 -4.13 9.06 -18.10
C ARG A 217 -4.86 9.35 -16.80
N ALA A 218 -4.18 9.39 -15.66
CA ALA A 218 -4.77 9.69 -14.36
C ALA A 218 -5.34 11.12 -14.29
N LEU A 219 -4.77 12.05 -15.05
CA LEU A 219 -5.26 13.42 -15.20
C LEU A 219 -6.47 13.53 -16.13
N GLY A 220 -6.66 12.52 -16.97
CA GLY A 220 -7.72 12.45 -17.96
C GLY A 220 -7.43 13.27 -19.21
N GLN A 221 -8.39 13.22 -20.08
CA GLN A 221 -8.37 13.86 -21.39
C GLN A 221 -9.48 14.88 -21.49
N TYR A 222 -9.35 15.80 -22.43
CA TYR A 222 -10.41 16.74 -22.81
C TYR A 222 -10.61 16.73 -24.31
N MET A 223 -11.82 16.98 -24.74
CA MET A 223 -12.14 17.12 -26.15
C MET A 223 -11.77 18.53 -26.62
N ARG A 224 -11.06 18.60 -27.72
CA ARG A 224 -10.78 19.86 -28.41
C ARG A 224 -11.38 19.80 -29.81
N GLN A 225 -12.13 20.83 -30.12
CA GLN A 225 -12.70 20.98 -31.45
C GLN A 225 -11.70 21.71 -32.36
N PHE A 226 -11.44 21.14 -33.50
CA PHE A 226 -10.66 21.76 -34.56
C PHE A 226 -11.59 22.11 -35.72
N THR A 227 -11.42 23.30 -36.23
CA THR A 227 -12.09 23.75 -37.44
C THR A 227 -11.03 23.85 -38.54
N THR A 228 -11.07 22.93 -39.50
CA THR A 228 -10.22 23.01 -40.68
C THR A 228 -11.02 23.75 -41.77
N THR A 229 -10.49 24.85 -42.24
CA THR A 229 -11.11 25.60 -43.33
C THR A 229 -10.36 25.25 -44.62
N HIS A 230 -11.03 24.58 -45.53
CA HIS A 230 -10.51 24.31 -46.86
C HIS A 230 -11.04 25.40 -47.79
N THR A 231 -10.12 26.18 -48.37
CA THR A 231 -10.46 27.16 -49.40
C THR A 231 -9.99 26.62 -50.72
N GLY A 232 -10.94 26.17 -51.52
CA GLY A 232 -10.69 25.70 -52.87
C GLY A 232 -11.01 26.81 -53.86
N SER A 233 -10.10 27.15 -54.78
CA SER A 233 -10.40 28.00 -55.91
C SER A 233 -10.64 27.13 -57.14
N HIS A 234 -11.90 27.03 -57.58
CA HIS A 234 -12.21 26.42 -58.88
C HIS A 234 -12.17 27.50 -59.98
N ARG A 235 -11.24 27.36 -60.90
CA ARG A 235 -11.30 28.09 -62.18
C ARG A 235 -12.02 27.20 -63.18
N GLU A 236 -13.31 27.38 -63.34
CA GLU A 236 -13.99 26.85 -64.51
C GLU A 236 -13.58 27.70 -65.72
N ALA A 237 -13.15 27.02 -66.79
CA ALA A 237 -12.57 27.64 -67.99
C ALA A 237 -13.54 28.55 -68.76
N PHE A 238 -14.80 28.68 -68.38
CA PHE A 238 -15.82 29.43 -69.07
C PHE A 238 -16.64 30.42 -68.19
N ARG A 239 -16.29 30.62 -66.90
CA ARG A 239 -16.93 31.62 -66.07
C ARG A 239 -15.97 32.73 -65.70
N ILE A 240 -16.33 33.96 -66.06
CA ILE A 240 -15.58 35.20 -65.80
C ILE A 240 -15.56 35.55 -64.29
N MET A 241 -16.36 34.88 -63.47
CA MET A 241 -16.36 35.02 -62.02
C MET A 241 -15.84 33.77 -61.36
N GLY A 242 -14.66 33.83 -60.76
CA GLY A 242 -14.12 32.77 -59.92
C GLY A 242 -14.98 32.64 -58.66
N GLY A 243 -15.52 31.46 -58.43
CA GLY A 243 -16.17 31.10 -57.17
C GLY A 243 -15.15 30.58 -56.16
N TYR A 244 -15.20 31.08 -54.97
CA TYR A 244 -14.50 30.51 -53.83
C TYR A 244 -15.46 29.60 -53.10
N ASP A 245 -15.12 28.32 -52.99
CA ASP A 245 -15.85 27.40 -52.17
C ASP A 245 -15.08 27.20 -50.86
N THR A 246 -15.73 27.50 -49.73
CA THR A 246 -15.10 27.38 -48.44
C THR A 246 -15.88 26.31 -47.66
N SER A 247 -15.29 25.17 -47.52
CA SER A 247 -15.82 24.13 -46.63
C SER A 247 -15.15 24.22 -45.27
N ARG A 248 -15.91 24.03 -44.24
CA ARG A 248 -15.44 23.97 -42.86
C ARG A 248 -15.74 22.55 -42.33
N ASP A 249 -14.67 21.83 -42.08
CA ASP A 249 -14.79 20.56 -41.41
C ASP A 249 -14.49 20.76 -39.92
N MET A 250 -15.42 20.33 -39.08
CA MET A 250 -15.23 20.31 -37.63
C MET A 250 -14.96 18.85 -37.22
N HIS A 251 -13.85 18.65 -36.59
CA HIS A 251 -13.53 17.36 -35.99
C HIS A 251 -13.11 17.54 -34.53
N GLU A 252 -13.42 16.55 -33.74
CA GLU A 252 -13.12 16.53 -32.32
C GLU A 252 -12.02 15.51 -32.06
N GLU A 253 -11.00 15.92 -31.32
CA GLU A 253 -9.92 15.03 -30.90
C GLU A 253 -9.76 15.08 -29.38
N LEU A 254 -9.37 13.93 -28.81
CA LEU A 254 -9.08 13.79 -27.39
C LEU A 254 -7.61 14.13 -27.11
N PHE A 255 -7.39 15.07 -26.23
CA PHE A 255 -6.07 15.50 -25.80
C PHE A 255 -5.86 15.26 -24.32
N TYR A 256 -4.67 14.81 -23.94
CA TYR A 256 -4.28 14.78 -22.53
C TYR A 256 -4.23 16.20 -21.97
N ARG A 257 -4.64 16.36 -20.70
CA ARG A 257 -4.52 17.64 -19.98
C ARG A 257 -3.06 18.03 -19.76
N VAL A 258 -2.21 17.03 -19.53
CA VAL A 258 -0.75 17.14 -19.54
C VAL A 258 -0.25 15.92 -20.30
N THR A 259 0.57 16.15 -21.30
CA THR A 259 1.10 15.06 -22.15
C THR A 259 2.24 14.32 -21.46
N PRO A 260 2.51 13.06 -21.85
CA PRO A 260 3.68 12.34 -21.34
C PRO A 260 5.00 13.07 -21.59
N GLN A 261 5.12 13.76 -22.71
CA GLN A 261 6.30 14.55 -23.06
C GLN A 261 6.50 15.75 -22.12
N GLU A 262 5.41 16.43 -21.73
CA GLU A 262 5.49 17.52 -20.77
C GLU A 262 5.99 17.02 -19.40
N PHE A 263 5.55 15.85 -18.93
CA PHE A 263 6.07 15.26 -17.69
C PHE A 263 7.55 14.91 -17.78
N SER A 264 8.03 14.45 -18.93
CA SER A 264 9.44 14.08 -19.13
C SER A 264 10.35 15.29 -19.32
N GLN A 265 9.80 16.46 -19.57
CA GLN A 265 10.53 17.71 -19.86
C GLN A 265 10.39 18.75 -18.75
N LEU A 266 9.84 18.39 -17.60
CA LEU A 266 9.63 19.33 -16.49
C LEU A 266 10.94 19.93 -15.94
N GLY A 267 12.09 19.26 -16.12
CA GLY A 267 13.34 19.71 -15.49
C GLY A 267 13.19 19.81 -13.98
N ASP A 268 13.42 21.01 -13.44
CA ASP A 268 13.20 21.32 -12.01
C ASP A 268 11.74 21.71 -11.70
N GLY A 269 10.83 21.50 -12.64
CA GLY A 269 9.42 21.79 -12.49
C GLY A 269 8.63 20.67 -11.82
N ALA A 270 7.44 21.02 -11.37
CA ALA A 270 6.47 20.07 -10.84
C ALA A 270 5.06 20.36 -11.36
N VAL A 271 4.27 19.30 -11.52
CA VAL A 271 2.83 19.39 -11.77
C VAL A 271 2.12 19.13 -10.47
N LEU A 272 1.38 20.11 -9.98
CA LEU A 272 0.49 19.97 -8.84
C LEU A 272 -0.92 19.66 -9.34
N ILE A 273 -1.47 18.57 -8.87
CA ILE A 273 -2.84 18.14 -9.10
C ILE A 273 -3.57 18.26 -7.77
N SER A 274 -4.64 19.06 -7.74
CA SER A 274 -5.51 19.15 -6.58
C SER A 274 -6.93 18.78 -6.98
N ARG A 275 -7.53 17.88 -6.23
CA ARG A 275 -8.91 17.42 -6.41
C ARG A 275 -9.73 17.88 -5.21
N SER A 276 -10.51 18.92 -5.37
CA SER A 276 -11.41 19.42 -4.34
C SER A 276 -12.80 19.66 -4.92
N ASN A 277 -13.83 19.31 -4.17
CA ASN A 277 -15.25 19.57 -4.50
C ASN A 277 -15.67 19.12 -5.92
N GLY A 278 -15.20 17.98 -6.37
CA GLY A 278 -15.55 17.42 -7.68
C GLY A 278 -14.80 18.03 -8.87
N GLY A 279 -13.89 18.97 -8.63
CA GLY A 279 -13.04 19.57 -9.66
C GLY A 279 -11.59 19.07 -9.59
N THR A 280 -10.92 18.98 -10.75
CA THR A 280 -9.48 18.71 -10.82
C THR A 280 -8.78 19.97 -11.32
N THR A 281 -7.96 20.57 -10.47
CA THR A 281 -7.10 21.69 -10.84
C THR A 281 -5.70 21.17 -11.10
N VAL A 282 -5.14 21.52 -12.26
CA VAL A 282 -3.76 21.18 -12.63
C VAL A 282 -2.98 22.48 -12.73
N LYS A 283 -1.89 22.59 -11.98
CA LYS A 283 -0.97 23.72 -12.05
C LYS A 283 0.44 23.20 -12.32
N THR A 284 1.06 23.71 -13.36
CA THR A 284 2.48 23.50 -13.63
C THR A 284 3.25 24.67 -13.02
N LYS A 285 4.28 24.40 -12.25
CA LYS A 285 5.13 25.43 -11.66
C LYS A 285 6.58 24.97 -11.74
N HIS A 286 7.46 25.85 -12.21
CA HIS A 286 8.89 25.68 -12.00
C HIS A 286 9.20 25.94 -10.53
N VAL A 287 9.81 24.98 -9.88
CA VAL A 287 10.28 25.11 -8.51
C VAL A 287 11.76 25.44 -8.60
N ASN A 288 12.13 26.68 -8.32
CA ASN A 288 13.52 27.02 -8.10
C ASN A 288 13.90 26.49 -6.71
N LEU A 289 14.63 25.38 -6.67
CA LEU A 289 15.22 24.83 -5.46
C LEU A 289 16.51 25.57 -5.12
#